data_f0d908575a4ee96390f1c29258bfa5d1
#
_entry.id   f0d908575a4ee96390f1c29258bfa5d1
#
_cell.length_a   1.000
_cell.length_b   1.000
_cell.length_c   1.000
_cell.angle_alpha   90.00
_cell.angle_beta   90.00
_cell.angle_gamma   90.00
#
_symmetry.space_group_name_H-M   'P 1'
#
loop_
_entity.id
_entity.type
_entity.pdbx_description
1 polymer ?
#
loop_
_entity_poly.entity_id
_entity_poly.type
_entity_poly.pdbx_seq_one_letter_code
_entity_poly.pdbx_strand_id
1 'polypeptide(L)'
;MHLVDISLFYPAQTGGVRTYLRAKSRWLRQRTRLRHSIVAPAARGDEAADKNGDDAPDLVAIPSFPIPFGQGFRWPLSPAMATRRLLSLQPHLIEAGDPYQFAWSALRARDRLNIQALAFYHSDLSQLAAHRFGHVGQRAAETYLRRLYAQFDLVLAPSRTSLEKLQSLGIIQARQQALGVDTKLFAPHRRERRLRRRLGLSADSRLLVYAGRYSREKNLPALIDAVQMLGKPYHLLLIGCGSLKSVASLHMRSGLISCLPYQREADGLASLIGGCDVFVHPGQHETFGLVVLEAMACGLPVLGVGGGGVAELIDSDTGLLIDSGSSAALAEGIQAIFDADVRVLGQRGRQKVVSTYAWDKIMPQLMRHYENLLGSGWAMPGEMATLSP
;
A
#
# COMPACT_ATOMS: atom_id res chain seq x y z
N MET A 1 -24.37 -13.23 2.52
CA MET A 1 -23.67 -12.49 3.59
C MET A 1 -23.16 -11.15 3.09
N HIS A 2 -22.98 -10.16 3.97
CA HIS A 2 -22.55 -8.80 3.62
C HIS A 2 -21.33 -8.40 4.44
N LEU A 3 -20.20 -8.23 3.79
CA LEU A 3 -18.95 -7.67 4.33
C LEU A 3 -18.90 -6.17 4.04
N VAL A 4 -18.60 -5.37 5.04
CA VAL A 4 -18.45 -3.92 4.87
C VAL A 4 -17.07 -3.47 5.34
N ASP A 5 -16.31 -2.89 4.43
CA ASP A 5 -15.10 -2.14 4.76
C ASP A 5 -15.44 -0.68 5.05
N ILE A 6 -14.77 -0.10 6.04
CA ILE A 6 -14.88 1.32 6.33
C ILE A 6 -13.50 1.97 6.46
N SER A 7 -13.20 2.99 5.65
CA SER A 7 -11.90 3.66 5.68
C SER A 7 -11.95 5.12 5.24
N LEU A 8 -11.20 5.97 5.96
CA LEU A 8 -10.92 7.36 5.57
C LEU A 8 -9.96 7.46 4.38
N PHE A 9 -9.21 6.39 4.09
CA PHE A 9 -8.14 6.40 3.10
C PHE A 9 -8.59 6.02 1.68
N TYR A 10 -9.82 5.56 1.50
CA TYR A 10 -10.32 5.15 0.18
C TYR A 10 -10.38 6.30 -0.84
N PRO A 11 -10.84 7.53 -0.50
CA PRO A 11 -10.96 8.62 -1.47
C PRO A 11 -9.63 9.24 -1.86
N ALA A 12 -8.54 8.94 -1.15
CA ALA A 12 -7.23 9.45 -1.50
C ALA A 12 -6.89 9.13 -2.96
N GLN A 13 -6.37 10.11 -3.68
CA GLN A 13 -5.95 9.92 -5.07
C GLN A 13 -4.80 8.92 -5.18
N THR A 14 -4.04 8.74 -4.09
CA THR A 14 -2.87 7.86 -4.00
C THR A 14 -2.94 7.02 -2.73
N GLY A 15 -2.61 5.73 -2.81
CA GLY A 15 -2.41 4.94 -1.59
C GLY A 15 -2.78 3.47 -1.69
N GLY A 16 -2.03 2.65 -0.96
CA GLY A 16 -2.17 1.20 -0.93
C GLY A 16 -3.54 0.71 -0.43
N VAL A 17 -4.19 1.47 0.47
CA VAL A 17 -5.51 1.08 1.00
C VAL A 17 -6.57 1.04 -0.09
N ARG A 18 -6.61 2.04 -0.99
CA ARG A 18 -7.53 2.02 -2.13
C ARG A 18 -7.25 0.85 -3.06
N THR A 19 -5.98 0.58 -3.36
CA THR A 19 -5.56 -0.57 -4.18
C THR A 19 -6.03 -1.88 -3.56
N TYR A 20 -5.81 -2.06 -2.26
CA TYR A 20 -6.26 -3.24 -1.52
C TYR A 20 -7.79 -3.40 -1.57
N LEU A 21 -8.54 -2.36 -1.21
CA LEU A 21 -10.00 -2.43 -1.15
C LEU A 21 -10.64 -2.71 -2.53
N ARG A 22 -10.09 -2.14 -3.61
CA ARG A 22 -10.54 -2.44 -4.97
C ARG A 22 -10.20 -3.86 -5.39
N ALA A 23 -9.00 -4.33 -5.09
CA ALA A 23 -8.60 -5.71 -5.38
C ALA A 23 -9.47 -6.72 -4.62
N LYS A 24 -9.73 -6.46 -3.33
CA LYS A 24 -10.62 -7.26 -2.49
C LYS A 24 -12.05 -7.30 -3.06
N SER A 25 -12.60 -6.14 -3.39
CA SER A 25 -13.95 -6.04 -3.97
C SER A 25 -14.07 -6.82 -5.28
N ARG A 26 -13.09 -6.67 -6.19
CA ARG A 26 -13.01 -7.39 -7.46
C ARG A 26 -12.94 -8.90 -7.22
N TRP A 27 -12.03 -9.34 -6.37
CA TRP A 27 -11.82 -10.76 -6.09
C TRP A 27 -13.07 -11.40 -5.47
N LEU A 28 -13.68 -10.75 -4.47
CA LEU A 28 -14.91 -11.24 -3.81
C LEU A 28 -16.06 -11.40 -4.81
N ARG A 29 -16.24 -10.43 -5.71
CA ARG A 29 -17.28 -10.47 -6.73
C ARG A 29 -17.08 -11.60 -7.73
N GLN A 30 -15.84 -11.86 -8.12
CA GLN A 30 -15.51 -12.88 -9.12
C GLN A 30 -15.49 -14.30 -8.55
N ARG A 31 -15.20 -14.46 -7.26
CA ARG A 31 -14.90 -15.75 -6.65
C ARG A 31 -15.90 -16.18 -5.57
N THR A 32 -16.80 -15.28 -5.16
CA THR A 32 -17.74 -15.57 -4.07
C THR A 32 -19.12 -15.00 -4.37
N ARG A 33 -20.10 -15.37 -3.53
CA ARG A 33 -21.44 -14.75 -3.52
C ARG A 33 -21.60 -13.72 -2.40
N LEU A 34 -20.49 -13.28 -1.80
CA LEU A 34 -20.50 -12.28 -0.73
C LEU A 34 -20.81 -10.90 -1.31
N ARG A 35 -21.76 -10.22 -0.71
CA ARG A 35 -21.92 -8.80 -0.95
C ARG A 35 -20.78 -8.06 -0.26
N HIS A 36 -20.17 -7.11 -0.95
CA HIS A 36 -19.10 -6.29 -0.40
C HIS A 36 -19.39 -4.81 -0.68
N SER A 37 -19.42 -4.00 0.37
CA SER A 37 -19.59 -2.53 0.28
C SER A 37 -18.42 -1.82 0.96
N ILE A 38 -18.05 -0.65 0.46
CA ILE A 38 -17.01 0.20 1.02
C ILE A 38 -17.65 1.49 1.51
N VAL A 39 -17.58 1.76 2.81
CA VAL A 39 -18.02 3.00 3.43
C VAL A 39 -16.83 3.96 3.49
N ALA A 40 -16.92 5.09 2.81
CA ALA A 40 -15.81 6.04 2.73
C ALA A 40 -16.31 7.49 2.63
N PRO A 41 -15.48 8.50 3.01
CA PRO A 41 -15.78 9.90 2.79
C PRO A 41 -15.83 10.18 1.28
N ALA A 42 -16.88 10.86 0.82
CA ALA A 42 -16.99 11.26 -0.58
C ALA A 42 -17.72 12.60 -0.73
N ALA A 43 -17.58 13.27 -1.87
CA ALA A 43 -18.44 14.37 -2.23
C ALA A 43 -19.81 13.83 -2.67
N ARG A 44 -20.83 14.66 -2.64
CA ARG A 44 -22.12 14.33 -3.26
C ARG A 44 -21.91 14.10 -4.75
N GLY A 45 -22.25 12.92 -5.24
CA GLY A 45 -22.09 12.54 -6.65
C GLY A 45 -20.86 11.70 -6.96
N ASP A 46 -19.86 11.59 -6.07
CA ASP A 46 -18.69 10.73 -6.27
C ASP A 46 -19.04 9.23 -6.34
N GLU A 47 -20.21 8.84 -5.82
CA GLU A 47 -20.76 7.48 -5.98
C GLU A 47 -20.93 7.08 -7.45
N ALA A 48 -21.19 8.06 -8.32
CA ALA A 48 -21.33 7.85 -9.76
C ALA A 48 -19.97 7.78 -10.49
N ALA A 49 -18.97 8.50 -9.99
CA ALA A 49 -17.65 8.59 -10.64
C ALA A 49 -16.82 7.31 -10.50
N ASP A 50 -17.04 6.53 -9.44
CA ASP A 50 -16.37 5.24 -9.22
C ASP A 50 -17.13 4.07 -9.89
N LYS A 51 -18.32 4.33 -10.47
CA LYS A 51 -19.15 3.33 -11.18
C LYS A 51 -18.75 3.09 -12.64
N ASN A 52 -17.71 3.73 -13.13
CA ASN A 52 -17.24 3.53 -14.49
C ASN A 52 -16.49 2.20 -14.61
N GLY A 53 -17.21 1.14 -14.94
CA GLY A 53 -16.75 -0.20 -15.24
C GLY A 53 -17.44 -1.29 -14.40
N ASP A 54 -17.55 -2.49 -14.96
CA ASP A 54 -18.13 -3.69 -14.30
C ASP A 54 -17.41 -4.08 -13.00
N ASP A 55 -16.22 -3.53 -12.76
CA ASP A 55 -15.35 -3.81 -11.62
C ASP A 55 -15.44 -2.76 -10.47
N ALA A 56 -16.34 -1.78 -10.57
CA ALA A 56 -16.46 -0.74 -9.55
C ALA A 56 -17.00 -1.32 -8.22
N PRO A 57 -16.40 -1.00 -7.07
CA PRO A 57 -16.91 -1.43 -5.77
C PRO A 57 -18.24 -0.75 -5.43
N ASP A 58 -19.06 -1.41 -4.58
CA ASP A 58 -20.26 -0.81 -4.01
C ASP A 58 -19.86 0.25 -2.98
N LEU A 59 -19.68 1.49 -3.43
CA LEU A 59 -19.24 2.62 -2.61
C LEU A 59 -20.43 3.29 -1.92
N VAL A 60 -20.39 3.34 -0.60
CA VAL A 60 -21.35 4.03 0.26
C VAL A 60 -20.72 5.31 0.79
N ALA A 61 -21.07 6.43 0.19
CA ALA A 61 -20.48 7.72 0.51
C ALA A 61 -20.97 8.28 1.85
N ILE A 62 -20.00 8.78 2.63
CA ILE A 62 -20.25 9.60 3.81
C ILE A 62 -19.97 11.07 3.44
N PRO A 63 -20.96 11.98 3.58
CA PRO A 63 -20.75 13.39 3.31
C PRO A 63 -19.56 13.97 4.06
N SER A 64 -18.69 14.65 3.34
CA SER A 64 -17.37 15.06 3.83
C SER A 64 -16.87 16.32 3.11
N PHE A 65 -15.95 17.04 3.72
CA PHE A 65 -15.27 18.18 3.10
C PHE A 65 -13.81 17.82 2.79
N PRO A 66 -13.21 18.41 1.74
CA PRO A 66 -11.81 18.16 1.41
C PRO A 66 -10.92 18.78 2.49
N ILE A 67 -9.85 18.08 2.84
CA ILE A 67 -8.80 18.63 3.72
C ILE A 67 -7.89 19.49 2.84
N PRO A 68 -7.71 20.79 3.13
CA PRO A 68 -6.77 21.63 2.41
C PRO A 68 -5.36 20.98 2.42
N PHE A 69 -4.72 20.93 1.24
CA PHE A 69 -3.41 20.29 1.04
C PHE A 69 -3.36 18.77 1.36
N GLY A 70 -4.52 18.13 1.60
CA GLY A 70 -4.65 16.74 2.03
C GLY A 70 -4.54 15.70 0.90
N GLN A 71 -4.07 16.05 -0.30
CA GLN A 71 -3.84 15.10 -1.42
C GLN A 71 -5.04 14.17 -1.72
N GLY A 72 -6.25 14.73 -1.65
CA GLY A 72 -7.49 13.97 -1.88
C GLY A 72 -8.11 13.37 -0.63
N PHE A 73 -7.48 13.51 0.55
CA PHE A 73 -8.13 13.15 1.80
C PHE A 73 -9.31 14.06 2.12
N ARG A 74 -10.37 13.47 2.66
CA ARG A 74 -11.60 14.14 3.04
C ARG A 74 -11.93 13.83 4.50
N TRP A 75 -12.49 14.83 5.19
CA TRP A 75 -12.91 14.65 6.58
C TRP A 75 -14.44 14.53 6.66
N PRO A 76 -14.99 13.46 7.24
CA PRO A 76 -16.43 13.28 7.37
C PRO A 76 -17.05 14.37 8.25
N LEU A 77 -18.24 14.81 7.87
CA LEU A 77 -18.99 15.81 8.63
C LEU A 77 -19.35 15.33 10.04
N SER A 78 -19.63 14.04 10.20
CA SER A 78 -20.00 13.46 11.48
C SER A 78 -19.72 11.94 11.54
N PRO A 79 -19.05 11.45 12.59
CA PRO A 79 -18.90 10.01 12.84
C PRO A 79 -20.24 9.28 13.02
N ALA A 80 -21.26 9.98 13.55
CA ALA A 80 -22.60 9.41 13.74
C ALA A 80 -23.26 9.06 12.40
N MET A 81 -22.94 9.77 11.32
CA MET A 81 -23.43 9.42 9.98
C MET A 81 -22.84 8.11 9.48
N ALA A 82 -21.55 7.87 9.71
CA ALA A 82 -20.90 6.61 9.37
C ALA A 82 -21.54 5.45 10.14
N THR A 83 -21.74 5.60 11.45
CA THR A 83 -22.45 4.59 12.26
C THR A 83 -23.86 4.32 11.75
N ARG A 84 -24.65 5.34 11.44
CA ARG A 84 -26.01 5.17 10.89
C ARG A 84 -26.01 4.44 9.54
N ARG A 85 -25.03 4.75 8.68
CA ARG A 85 -24.87 4.05 7.40
C ARG A 85 -24.50 2.58 7.59
N LEU A 86 -23.57 2.27 8.48
CA LEU A 86 -23.25 0.88 8.82
C LEU A 86 -24.48 0.14 9.33
N LEU A 87 -25.27 0.74 10.23
CA LEU A 87 -26.51 0.13 10.74
C LEU A 87 -27.54 -0.11 9.61
N SER A 88 -27.69 0.82 8.66
CA SER A 88 -28.61 0.63 7.53
C SER A 88 -28.20 -0.44 6.54
N LEU A 89 -26.89 -0.74 6.44
CA LEU A 89 -26.36 -1.79 5.57
C LEU A 89 -26.55 -3.21 6.13
N GLN A 90 -26.82 -3.32 7.44
CA GLN A 90 -26.98 -4.61 8.14
C GLN A 90 -25.83 -5.59 7.79
N PRO A 91 -24.55 -5.20 8.00
CA PRO A 91 -23.42 -6.07 7.70
C PRO A 91 -23.40 -7.29 8.62
N HIS A 92 -22.75 -8.35 8.17
CA HIS A 92 -22.44 -9.51 8.99
C HIS A 92 -21.01 -9.43 9.56
N LEU A 93 -20.15 -8.64 8.92
CA LEU A 93 -18.78 -8.36 9.35
C LEU A 93 -18.38 -6.96 8.92
N ILE A 94 -17.68 -6.23 9.81
CA ILE A 94 -17.12 -4.91 9.52
C ILE A 94 -15.59 -4.97 9.60
N GLU A 95 -14.90 -4.46 8.57
CA GLU A 95 -13.45 -4.24 8.62
C GLU A 95 -13.14 -2.74 8.63
N ALA A 96 -12.42 -2.28 9.66
CA ALA A 96 -11.97 -0.90 9.78
C ALA A 96 -10.53 -0.76 9.25
N GLY A 97 -10.32 0.05 8.21
CA GLY A 97 -9.05 0.23 7.52
C GLY A 97 -8.19 1.38 8.04
N ASP A 98 -8.56 2.03 9.14
CA ASP A 98 -7.79 3.13 9.74
C ASP A 98 -8.10 3.30 11.24
N PRO A 99 -7.16 3.85 12.03
CA PRO A 99 -7.33 3.99 13.48
C PRO A 99 -8.04 5.30 13.89
N TYR A 100 -8.83 5.89 13.04
CA TYR A 100 -9.46 7.19 13.30
C TYR A 100 -10.94 7.04 13.67
N GLN A 101 -11.71 8.09 13.41
CA GLN A 101 -13.14 8.14 13.78
C GLN A 101 -13.99 7.03 13.16
N PHE A 102 -13.59 6.47 12.02
CA PHE A 102 -14.32 5.38 11.37
C PHE A 102 -14.13 4.05 12.10
N ALA A 103 -12.99 3.81 12.73
CA ALA A 103 -12.82 2.66 13.61
C ALA A 103 -13.82 2.68 14.79
N TRP A 104 -14.02 3.85 15.40
CA TRP A 104 -15.03 4.02 16.46
C TRP A 104 -16.45 3.87 15.94
N SER A 105 -16.72 4.29 14.70
CA SER A 105 -18.01 4.08 14.06
C SER A 105 -18.30 2.59 13.80
N ALA A 106 -17.27 1.83 13.41
CA ALA A 106 -17.34 0.38 13.23
C ALA A 106 -17.66 -0.31 14.55
N LEU A 107 -16.96 0.00 15.63
CA LEU A 107 -17.18 -0.57 16.97
C LEU A 107 -18.61 -0.29 17.48
N ARG A 108 -19.09 0.96 17.33
CA ARG A 108 -20.48 1.31 17.72
C ARG A 108 -21.53 0.56 16.89
N ALA A 109 -21.28 0.33 15.60
CA ALA A 109 -22.19 -0.45 14.77
C ALA A 109 -22.16 -1.93 15.13
N ARG A 110 -20.96 -2.49 15.35
CA ARG A 110 -20.75 -3.84 15.85
C ARG A 110 -21.58 -4.12 17.11
N ASP A 111 -21.46 -3.26 18.13
CA ASP A 111 -22.14 -3.44 19.41
C ASP A 111 -23.66 -3.39 19.26
N ARG A 112 -24.19 -2.49 18.39
CA ARG A 112 -25.64 -2.37 18.17
C ARG A 112 -26.22 -3.49 17.32
N LEU A 113 -25.44 -4.08 16.43
CA LEU A 113 -25.86 -5.17 15.55
C LEU A 113 -25.52 -6.53 16.14
N ASN A 114 -24.74 -6.58 17.22
CA ASN A 114 -24.21 -7.80 17.82
C ASN A 114 -23.50 -8.70 16.81
N ILE A 115 -22.58 -8.13 16.04
CA ILE A 115 -21.78 -8.79 15.01
C ILE A 115 -20.30 -8.72 15.36
N GLN A 116 -19.44 -9.29 14.52
CA GLN A 116 -17.99 -9.18 14.66
C GLN A 116 -17.42 -7.96 13.90
N ALA A 117 -16.32 -7.39 14.41
CA ALA A 117 -15.58 -6.36 13.72
C ALA A 117 -14.07 -6.60 13.84
N LEU A 118 -13.37 -6.42 12.74
CA LEU A 118 -11.91 -6.45 12.71
C LEU A 118 -11.34 -5.12 12.25
N ALA A 119 -10.06 -4.91 12.55
CA ALA A 119 -9.30 -3.78 12.05
C ALA A 119 -8.11 -4.25 11.20
N PHE A 120 -7.75 -3.47 10.18
CA PHE A 120 -6.52 -3.66 9.41
C PHE A 120 -5.54 -2.51 9.65
N TYR A 121 -4.34 -2.83 10.10
CA TYR A 121 -3.29 -1.86 10.43
C TYR A 121 -2.53 -1.39 9.18
N HIS A 122 -3.17 -0.56 8.36
CA HIS A 122 -2.58 -0.04 7.13
C HIS A 122 -1.56 1.08 7.33
N SER A 123 -1.59 1.77 8.47
CA SER A 123 -0.72 2.90 8.74
C SER A 123 -0.23 2.92 10.17
N ASP A 124 1.02 3.33 10.36
CA ASP A 124 1.64 3.47 11.65
C ASP A 124 1.41 4.87 12.23
N LEU A 125 0.28 5.03 12.94
CA LEU A 125 -0.06 6.30 13.60
C LEU A 125 0.99 6.71 14.63
N SER A 126 1.60 5.77 15.37
CA SER A 126 2.59 6.10 16.39
C SER A 126 3.86 6.68 15.77
N GLN A 127 4.29 6.14 14.64
CA GLN A 127 5.42 6.67 13.90
C GLN A 127 5.12 8.04 13.27
N LEU A 128 3.92 8.23 12.73
CA LEU A 128 3.48 9.53 12.23
C LEU A 128 3.46 10.59 13.34
N ALA A 129 2.99 10.21 14.54
CA ALA A 129 2.98 11.08 15.72
C ALA A 129 4.40 11.37 16.23
N ALA A 130 5.31 10.38 16.19
CA ALA A 130 6.72 10.56 16.53
C ALA A 130 7.40 11.61 15.63
N HIS A 131 7.18 11.54 14.33
CA HIS A 131 7.74 12.52 13.37
C HIS A 131 7.23 13.95 13.59
N ARG A 132 6.01 14.10 14.11
CA ARG A 132 5.37 15.42 14.29
C ARG A 132 5.57 16.01 15.69
N PHE A 133 5.56 15.15 16.71
CA PHE A 133 5.49 15.53 18.12
C PHE A 133 6.53 14.82 19.00
N GLY A 134 7.51 14.13 18.41
CA GLY A 134 8.55 13.40 19.12
C GLY A 134 8.00 12.24 19.96
N HIS A 135 8.78 11.84 20.96
CA HIS A 135 8.45 10.69 21.82
C HIS A 135 7.15 10.84 22.63
N VAL A 136 6.76 12.07 22.99
CA VAL A 136 5.49 12.32 23.70
C VAL A 136 4.30 11.97 22.79
N GLY A 137 4.34 12.45 21.54
CA GLY A 137 3.33 12.12 20.54
C GLY A 137 3.28 10.62 20.26
N GLN A 138 4.43 9.97 20.14
CA GLN A 138 4.52 8.52 19.96
C GLN A 138 3.81 7.77 21.09
N ARG A 139 4.15 8.02 22.36
CA ARG A 139 3.54 7.36 23.52
C ARG A 139 2.04 7.60 23.64
N ALA A 140 1.60 8.81 23.33
CA ALA A 140 0.17 9.13 23.31
C ALA A 140 -0.57 8.32 22.22
N ALA A 141 -0.01 8.24 21.01
CA ALA A 141 -0.55 7.44 19.92
C ALA A 141 -0.55 5.94 20.23
N GLU A 142 0.50 5.41 20.85
CA GLU A 142 0.59 4.01 21.27
C GLU A 142 -0.48 3.67 22.33
N THR A 143 -0.67 4.55 23.31
CA THR A 143 -1.72 4.40 24.33
C THR A 143 -3.11 4.41 23.67
N TYR A 144 -3.33 5.30 22.71
CA TYR A 144 -4.57 5.37 21.95
C TYR A 144 -4.80 4.10 21.12
N LEU A 145 -3.80 3.65 20.36
CA LEU A 145 -3.87 2.43 19.53
C LEU A 145 -4.17 1.19 20.38
N ARG A 146 -3.51 1.05 21.52
CA ARG A 146 -3.80 -0.04 22.46
C ARG A 146 -5.26 -0.04 22.90
N ARG A 147 -5.80 1.11 23.32
CA ARG A 147 -7.20 1.24 23.74
C ARG A 147 -8.19 0.97 22.61
N LEU A 148 -7.88 1.43 21.41
CA LEU A 148 -8.74 1.25 20.27
C LEU A 148 -8.75 -0.21 19.79
N TYR A 149 -7.57 -0.75 19.50
CA TYR A 149 -7.45 -2.08 18.90
C TYR A 149 -7.80 -3.22 19.86
N ALA A 150 -7.65 -3.03 21.17
CA ALA A 150 -8.12 -4.00 22.16
C ALA A 150 -9.63 -4.26 22.12
N GLN A 151 -10.41 -3.40 21.48
CA GLN A 151 -11.86 -3.56 21.35
C GLN A 151 -12.28 -4.35 20.10
N PHE A 152 -11.39 -4.56 19.13
CA PHE A 152 -11.69 -5.34 17.95
C PHE A 152 -11.51 -6.84 18.21
N ASP A 153 -12.32 -7.65 17.55
CA ASP A 153 -12.29 -9.12 17.67
C ASP A 153 -11.03 -9.71 17.02
N LEU A 154 -10.48 -9.00 16.02
CA LEU A 154 -9.27 -9.35 15.29
C LEU A 154 -8.59 -8.07 14.79
N VAL A 155 -7.25 -8.05 14.79
CA VAL A 155 -6.46 -6.98 14.15
C VAL A 155 -5.50 -7.61 13.14
N LEU A 156 -5.58 -7.20 11.88
CA LEU A 156 -4.70 -7.69 10.83
C LEU A 156 -3.51 -6.75 10.65
N ALA A 157 -2.32 -7.31 10.61
CA ALA A 157 -1.05 -6.60 10.41
C ALA A 157 -0.45 -7.00 9.06
N PRO A 158 -0.04 -6.05 8.19
CA PRO A 158 0.41 -6.37 6.84
C PRO A 158 1.78 -7.05 6.78
N SER A 159 2.60 -6.91 7.81
CA SER A 159 3.96 -7.44 7.90
C SER A 159 4.23 -8.01 9.29
N ARG A 160 5.29 -8.80 9.41
CA ARG A 160 5.77 -9.32 10.70
C ARG A 160 6.19 -8.18 11.63
N THR A 161 6.92 -7.19 11.12
CA THR A 161 7.31 -5.99 11.88
C THR A 161 6.09 -5.26 12.45
N SER A 162 5.04 -5.10 11.65
CA SER A 162 3.77 -4.51 12.11
C SER A 162 3.07 -5.38 13.14
N LEU A 163 3.09 -6.71 12.98
CA LEU A 163 2.53 -7.66 13.95
C LEU A 163 3.26 -7.58 15.29
N GLU A 164 4.59 -7.67 15.27
CA GLU A 164 5.43 -7.58 16.48
C GLU A 164 5.20 -6.27 17.23
N LYS A 165 5.06 -5.17 16.50
CA LYS A 165 4.69 -3.87 17.07
C LYS A 165 3.32 -3.90 17.75
N LEU A 166 2.29 -4.44 17.10
CA LEU A 166 0.96 -4.54 17.72
C LEU A 166 0.99 -5.44 18.96
N GLN A 167 1.71 -6.55 18.92
CA GLN A 167 1.89 -7.45 20.06
C GLN A 167 2.63 -6.78 21.21
N SER A 168 3.67 -5.99 20.95
CA SER A 168 4.37 -5.20 21.98
C SER A 168 3.48 -4.15 22.65
N LEU A 169 2.43 -3.69 21.96
CA LEU A 169 1.39 -2.84 22.52
C LEU A 169 0.32 -3.62 23.32
N GLY A 170 0.45 -4.95 23.43
CA GLY A 170 -0.50 -5.82 24.14
C GLY A 170 -1.74 -6.21 23.32
N ILE A 171 -1.71 -6.07 21.99
CA ILE A 171 -2.82 -6.45 21.10
C ILE A 171 -2.64 -7.93 20.71
N ILE A 172 -3.05 -8.83 21.60
CA ILE A 172 -2.83 -10.28 21.51
C ILE A 172 -3.63 -10.96 20.37
N GLN A 173 -4.75 -10.36 19.95
CA GLN A 173 -5.59 -10.82 18.85
C GLN A 173 -5.05 -10.38 17.47
N ALA A 174 -3.88 -9.74 17.40
CA ALA A 174 -3.25 -9.39 16.15
C ALA A 174 -2.78 -10.66 15.40
N ARG A 175 -3.01 -10.68 14.07
CA ARG A 175 -2.55 -11.73 13.16
C ARG A 175 -1.93 -11.10 11.92
N GLN A 176 -0.96 -11.80 11.34
CA GLN A 176 -0.37 -11.33 10.09
C GLN A 176 -1.28 -11.61 8.91
N GLN A 177 -1.46 -10.63 8.05
CA GLN A 177 -2.14 -10.72 6.77
C GLN A 177 -1.44 -9.83 5.74
N ALA A 178 -0.63 -10.42 4.90
CA ALA A 178 0.06 -9.68 3.84
C ALA A 178 -0.94 -9.07 2.85
N LEU A 179 -0.48 -8.04 2.15
CA LEU A 179 -1.17 -7.48 0.99
C LEU A 179 -0.65 -8.15 -0.30
N GLY A 180 -1.38 -8.00 -1.37
CA GLY A 180 -1.04 -8.61 -2.66
C GLY A 180 -0.77 -7.59 -3.76
N VAL A 181 -0.49 -8.09 -4.95
CA VAL A 181 -0.31 -7.30 -6.17
C VAL A 181 -0.98 -7.99 -7.37
N ASP A 182 -1.42 -7.19 -8.33
CA ASP A 182 -1.93 -7.67 -9.61
C ASP A 182 -0.77 -8.03 -10.54
N THR A 183 -0.38 -9.30 -10.53
CA THR A 183 0.75 -9.81 -11.33
C THR A 183 0.47 -9.94 -12.83
N LYS A 184 -0.78 -9.72 -13.26
CA LYS A 184 -1.15 -9.63 -14.69
C LYS A 184 -1.00 -8.21 -15.19
N LEU A 185 -1.35 -7.25 -14.35
CA LEU A 185 -1.20 -5.83 -14.62
C LEU A 185 0.27 -5.40 -14.53
N PHE A 186 0.92 -5.69 -13.39
CA PHE A 186 2.35 -5.44 -13.19
C PHE A 186 3.13 -6.65 -13.70
N ALA A 187 3.67 -6.52 -14.92
CA ALA A 187 4.34 -7.62 -15.60
C ALA A 187 5.40 -7.11 -16.59
N PRO A 188 6.49 -7.86 -16.84
CA PRO A 188 7.57 -7.44 -17.72
C PRO A 188 7.16 -7.11 -19.16
N HIS A 189 6.09 -7.75 -19.69
CA HIS A 189 5.59 -7.49 -21.02
C HIS A 189 4.90 -6.13 -21.18
N ARG A 190 4.53 -5.45 -20.07
CA ARG A 190 3.95 -4.09 -20.04
C ARG A 190 4.99 -2.98 -20.20
N ARG A 191 6.27 -3.35 -20.19
CA ARG A 191 7.42 -2.46 -20.28
C ARG A 191 7.31 -1.44 -21.39
N GLU A 192 7.47 -0.15 -21.08
CA GLU A 192 7.64 0.91 -22.08
C GLU A 192 9.04 0.87 -22.69
N ARG A 193 9.16 0.22 -23.84
CA ARG A 193 10.45 0.03 -24.54
C ARG A 193 11.12 1.34 -24.98
N ARG A 194 10.35 2.42 -25.13
CA ARG A 194 10.83 3.73 -25.59
C ARG A 194 11.07 4.71 -24.45
N LEU A 195 10.97 4.28 -23.18
CA LEU A 195 11.06 5.17 -22.01
C LEU A 195 12.36 5.97 -22.01
N ARG A 196 13.52 5.31 -22.20
CA ARG A 196 14.82 6.03 -22.25
C ARG A 196 14.83 7.10 -23.32
N ARG A 197 14.39 6.79 -24.54
CA ARG A 197 14.31 7.76 -25.63
C ARG A 197 13.35 8.91 -25.32
N ARG A 198 12.21 8.63 -24.71
CA ARG A 198 11.24 9.65 -24.26
C ARG A 198 11.83 10.58 -23.21
N LEU A 199 12.71 10.07 -22.37
CA LEU A 199 13.42 10.84 -21.35
C LEU A 199 14.70 11.52 -21.87
N GLY A 200 15.04 11.36 -23.18
CA GLY A 200 16.26 11.91 -23.76
C GLY A 200 17.55 11.22 -23.30
N LEU A 201 17.46 9.96 -22.85
CA LEU A 201 18.58 9.19 -22.33
C LEU A 201 19.21 8.27 -23.36
N SER A 202 20.51 8.00 -23.22
CA SER A 202 21.21 6.99 -24.00
C SER A 202 20.72 5.58 -23.67
N ALA A 203 20.98 4.61 -24.56
CA ALA A 203 20.65 3.21 -24.36
C ALA A 203 21.37 2.62 -23.12
N ASP A 204 22.59 3.09 -22.85
CA ASP A 204 23.46 2.61 -21.77
C ASP A 204 23.16 3.26 -20.42
N SER A 205 22.19 4.17 -20.35
CA SER A 205 21.78 4.79 -19.10
C SER A 205 21.26 3.74 -18.12
N ARG A 206 21.76 3.75 -16.87
CA ARG A 206 21.29 2.95 -15.75
C ARG A 206 20.10 3.65 -15.11
N LEU A 207 18.89 3.18 -15.42
CA LEU A 207 17.63 3.87 -15.06
C LEU A 207 17.06 3.36 -13.76
N LEU A 208 17.19 4.15 -12.72
CA LEU A 208 16.57 3.94 -11.42
C LEU A 208 15.14 4.48 -11.41
N VAL A 209 14.24 3.86 -10.65
CA VAL A 209 12.89 4.39 -10.45
C VAL A 209 12.49 4.39 -8.97
N TYR A 210 11.85 5.47 -8.56
CA TYR A 210 11.05 5.57 -7.35
C TYR A 210 9.62 5.92 -7.76
N ALA A 211 8.64 5.25 -7.15
CA ALA A 211 7.24 5.58 -7.34
C ALA A 211 6.53 5.69 -5.98
N GLY A 212 5.84 6.80 -5.74
CA GLY A 212 5.14 7.04 -4.49
C GLY A 212 4.97 8.49 -4.14
N ARG A 213 4.52 8.73 -2.91
CA ARG A 213 4.31 10.07 -2.36
C ARG A 213 5.67 10.74 -2.05
N TYR A 214 5.79 12.03 -2.36
CA TYR A 214 6.97 12.82 -2.02
C TYR A 214 6.79 13.43 -0.64
N SER A 215 7.12 12.68 0.39
CA SER A 215 7.02 13.05 1.79
C SER A 215 8.34 12.75 2.54
N ARG A 216 8.53 13.36 3.70
CA ARG A 216 9.80 13.30 4.45
C ARG A 216 10.20 11.88 4.81
N GLU A 217 9.23 11.04 5.21
CA GLU A 217 9.47 9.65 5.61
C GLU A 217 9.94 8.76 4.44
N LYS A 218 9.79 9.24 3.20
CA LYS A 218 10.27 8.52 2.01
C LYS A 218 11.72 8.82 1.64
N ASN A 219 12.37 9.71 2.37
CA ASN A 219 13.80 9.99 2.27
C ASN A 219 14.32 10.31 0.83
N LEU A 220 13.49 10.96 0.02
CA LEU A 220 13.83 11.30 -1.36
C LEU A 220 15.05 12.24 -1.49
N PRO A 221 15.29 13.22 -0.60
CA PRO A 221 16.49 14.04 -0.70
C PRO A 221 17.78 13.21 -0.71
N ALA A 222 17.91 12.22 0.19
CA ALA A 222 19.10 11.37 0.22
C ALA A 222 19.27 10.54 -1.07
N LEU A 223 18.18 10.05 -1.67
CA LEU A 223 18.24 9.34 -2.95
C LEU A 223 18.67 10.27 -4.09
N ILE A 224 18.15 11.48 -4.13
CA ILE A 224 18.53 12.50 -5.11
C ILE A 224 20.02 12.81 -5.02
N ASP A 225 20.50 13.07 -3.80
CA ASP A 225 21.93 13.36 -3.56
C ASP A 225 22.80 12.16 -3.95
N ALA A 226 22.39 10.93 -3.63
CA ALA A 226 23.11 9.72 -4.02
C ALA A 226 23.31 9.61 -5.54
N VAL A 227 22.24 9.87 -6.31
CA VAL A 227 22.33 9.85 -7.78
C VAL A 227 23.19 10.98 -8.32
N GLN A 228 23.20 12.15 -7.68
CA GLN A 228 24.09 13.25 -8.04
C GLN A 228 25.56 12.93 -7.75
N MET A 229 25.85 12.26 -6.63
CA MET A 229 27.21 11.78 -6.30
C MET A 229 27.73 10.78 -7.35
N LEU A 230 26.86 9.91 -7.84
CA LEU A 230 27.22 8.90 -8.84
C LEU A 230 27.42 9.50 -10.25
N GLY A 231 26.63 10.49 -10.62
CA GLY A 231 26.69 11.06 -11.97
C GLY A 231 26.25 10.08 -13.05
N LYS A 232 26.66 10.33 -14.30
CA LYS A 232 26.42 9.41 -15.42
C LYS A 232 27.21 8.10 -15.23
N PRO A 233 26.65 6.95 -15.65
CA PRO A 233 25.48 6.76 -16.50
C PRO A 233 24.14 6.63 -15.73
N TYR A 234 24.09 6.92 -14.44
CA TYR A 234 22.88 6.77 -13.61
C TYR A 234 21.87 7.88 -13.88
N HIS A 235 20.61 7.50 -13.92
CA HIS A 235 19.48 8.44 -14.05
C HIS A 235 18.31 7.99 -13.16
N LEU A 236 17.70 8.93 -12.43
CA LEU A 236 16.58 8.66 -11.53
C LEU A 236 15.27 9.17 -12.13
N LEU A 237 14.31 8.26 -12.25
CA LEU A 237 12.93 8.59 -12.57
C LEU A 237 12.10 8.62 -11.29
N LEU A 238 11.56 9.78 -10.95
CA LEU A 238 10.64 9.97 -9.84
C LEU A 238 9.21 10.02 -10.37
N ILE A 239 8.34 9.11 -9.90
CA ILE A 239 6.91 9.06 -10.29
C ILE A 239 6.06 9.34 -9.07
N GLY A 240 5.31 10.45 -9.08
CA GLY A 240 4.43 10.76 -7.96
C GLY A 240 4.18 12.25 -7.73
N CYS A 241 3.74 12.54 -6.52
CA CYS A 241 3.49 13.91 -6.08
C CYS A 241 3.62 14.02 -4.55
N GLY A 242 3.70 15.24 -4.04
CA GLY A 242 3.77 15.48 -2.59
C GLY A 242 4.46 16.77 -2.21
N SER A 243 4.66 16.98 -0.92
CA SER A 243 5.23 18.21 -0.35
C SER A 243 6.67 18.49 -0.78
N LEU A 244 7.43 17.48 -1.19
CA LEU A 244 8.81 17.61 -1.65
C LEU A 244 8.94 17.77 -3.19
N LYS A 245 7.83 18.08 -3.88
CA LYS A 245 7.85 18.25 -5.35
C LYS A 245 8.82 19.36 -5.79
N SER A 246 8.89 20.47 -5.04
CA SER A 246 9.82 21.57 -5.30
C SER A 246 11.28 21.15 -5.19
N VAL A 247 11.62 20.31 -4.21
CA VAL A 247 12.99 19.78 -4.06
C VAL A 247 13.35 18.91 -5.26
N ALA A 248 12.50 17.97 -5.65
CA ALA A 248 12.72 17.14 -6.83
C ALA A 248 12.86 17.99 -8.11
N SER A 249 12.04 19.03 -8.27
CA SER A 249 12.06 19.92 -9.45
C SER A 249 13.33 20.75 -9.55
N LEU A 250 13.93 21.18 -8.43
CA LEU A 250 15.19 21.92 -8.42
C LEU A 250 16.35 21.07 -8.98
N HIS A 251 16.35 19.77 -8.71
CA HIS A 251 17.40 18.85 -9.10
C HIS A 251 17.26 18.32 -10.55
N MET A 252 16.13 18.56 -11.21
CA MET A 252 15.98 18.23 -12.65
C MET A 252 16.99 18.96 -13.54
N ARG A 253 17.49 20.10 -13.10
CA ARG A 253 18.50 20.89 -13.84
C ARG A 253 19.85 20.17 -13.99
N SER A 254 20.14 19.17 -13.16
CA SER A 254 21.37 18.35 -13.28
C SER A 254 21.38 17.44 -14.51
N GLY A 255 20.22 17.22 -15.14
CA GLY A 255 20.07 16.25 -16.23
C GLY A 255 20.13 14.79 -15.80
N LEU A 256 20.23 14.51 -14.47
CA LEU A 256 20.29 13.16 -13.90
C LEU A 256 18.95 12.69 -13.34
N ILE A 257 17.95 13.57 -13.28
CA ILE A 257 16.65 13.29 -12.65
C ILE A 257 15.52 13.72 -13.56
N SER A 258 14.55 12.83 -13.73
CA SER A 258 13.28 13.11 -14.40
C SER A 258 12.13 12.92 -13.41
N CYS A 259 11.13 13.81 -13.47
CA CYS A 259 9.95 13.74 -12.65
C CYS A 259 8.72 13.58 -13.52
N LEU A 260 7.92 12.55 -13.25
CA LEU A 260 6.61 12.34 -13.83
C LEU A 260 5.52 12.50 -12.75
N PRO A 261 4.36 13.04 -13.13
CA PRO A 261 3.25 13.17 -12.18
C PRO A 261 2.76 11.79 -11.72
N TYR A 262 2.00 11.80 -10.65
CA TYR A 262 1.30 10.62 -10.19
C TYR A 262 0.45 10.00 -11.32
N GLN A 263 0.62 8.69 -11.51
CA GLN A 263 -0.14 7.92 -12.50
C GLN A 263 -1.46 7.46 -11.87
N ARG A 264 -2.57 7.94 -12.39
CA ARG A 264 -3.91 7.55 -11.90
C ARG A 264 -4.26 6.12 -12.34
N GLU A 265 -3.85 5.80 -13.57
CA GLU A 265 -4.07 4.48 -14.16
C GLU A 265 -2.90 3.56 -13.83
N ALA A 266 -3.21 2.40 -13.27
CA ALA A 266 -2.18 1.45 -12.87
C ALA A 266 -1.41 0.86 -14.06
N ASP A 267 -2.03 0.79 -15.25
CA ASP A 267 -1.36 0.42 -16.51
C ASP A 267 -0.20 1.37 -16.85
N GLY A 268 -0.42 2.67 -16.71
CA GLY A 268 0.62 3.68 -16.92
C GLY A 268 1.79 3.51 -15.93
N LEU A 269 1.48 3.26 -14.66
CA LEU A 269 2.50 3.01 -13.64
C LEU A 269 3.30 1.73 -13.93
N ALA A 270 2.61 0.64 -14.27
CA ALA A 270 3.24 -0.64 -14.61
C ALA A 270 4.18 -0.51 -15.81
N SER A 271 3.74 0.22 -16.84
CA SER A 271 4.53 0.48 -18.05
C SER A 271 5.81 1.26 -17.75
N LEU A 272 5.70 2.31 -16.92
CA LEU A 272 6.84 3.15 -16.52
C LEU A 272 7.83 2.38 -15.64
N ILE A 273 7.36 1.71 -14.59
CA ILE A 273 8.20 0.90 -13.70
C ILE A 273 8.92 -0.15 -14.54
N GLY A 274 8.20 -0.95 -15.33
CA GLY A 274 8.78 -1.99 -16.17
C GLY A 274 9.80 -1.49 -17.20
N GLY A 275 9.78 -0.20 -17.55
CA GLY A 275 10.74 0.46 -18.43
C GLY A 275 12.11 0.76 -17.81
N CYS A 276 12.23 0.65 -16.47
CA CYS A 276 13.44 0.94 -15.71
C CYS A 276 14.27 -0.33 -15.43
N ASP A 277 15.41 -0.18 -14.75
CA ASP A 277 16.32 -1.28 -14.44
C ASP A 277 16.24 -1.71 -12.98
N VAL A 278 16.18 -0.76 -12.06
CA VAL A 278 16.18 -1.00 -10.60
C VAL A 278 15.15 -0.10 -9.94
N PHE A 279 14.36 -0.68 -9.05
CA PHE A 279 13.48 0.09 -8.17
C PHE A 279 14.21 0.43 -6.87
N VAL A 280 14.15 1.70 -6.43
CA VAL A 280 14.78 2.14 -5.18
C VAL A 280 13.73 2.59 -4.18
N HIS A 281 13.76 2.01 -2.98
CA HIS A 281 12.93 2.40 -1.84
C HIS A 281 13.79 2.94 -0.70
N PRO A 282 14.02 4.28 -0.63
CA PRO A 282 14.99 4.85 0.32
C PRO A 282 14.41 5.08 1.73
N GLY A 283 13.11 4.87 1.93
CA GLY A 283 12.43 5.06 3.22
C GLY A 283 12.48 3.82 4.09
N GLN A 284 12.72 3.99 5.41
CA GLN A 284 12.78 2.91 6.39
C GLN A 284 11.42 2.57 7.03
N HIS A 285 10.46 3.48 6.96
CA HIS A 285 9.19 3.39 7.69
C HIS A 285 8.02 3.10 6.76
N GLU A 286 7.87 1.85 6.40
CA GLU A 286 6.75 1.37 5.58
C GLU A 286 6.06 0.21 6.31
N THR A 287 4.75 0.23 6.37
CA THR A 287 4.01 -0.89 7.00
C THR A 287 4.07 -2.16 6.16
N PHE A 288 4.19 -2.03 4.83
CA PHE A 288 4.27 -3.17 3.93
C PHE A 288 5.11 -2.91 2.67
N GLY A 289 4.69 -1.95 1.80
CA GLY A 289 5.42 -1.62 0.58
C GLY A 289 4.80 -2.22 -0.69
N LEU A 290 3.52 -1.95 -0.96
CA LEU A 290 2.85 -2.44 -2.18
C LEU A 290 3.61 -2.11 -3.46
N VAL A 291 4.17 -0.91 -3.56
CA VAL A 291 4.94 -0.48 -4.75
C VAL A 291 6.20 -1.31 -4.96
N VAL A 292 6.79 -1.88 -3.90
CA VAL A 292 7.91 -2.82 -4.00
C VAL A 292 7.45 -4.11 -4.68
N LEU A 293 6.29 -4.65 -4.29
CA LEU A 293 5.70 -5.81 -4.97
C LEU A 293 5.35 -5.50 -6.43
N GLU A 294 4.86 -4.29 -6.72
CA GLU A 294 4.56 -3.83 -8.08
C GLU A 294 5.83 -3.81 -8.95
N ALA A 295 6.94 -3.31 -8.40
CA ALA A 295 8.24 -3.30 -9.08
C ALA A 295 8.79 -4.72 -9.30
N MET A 296 8.79 -5.57 -8.27
CA MET A 296 9.20 -6.96 -8.38
C MET A 296 8.31 -7.73 -9.38
N ALA A 297 7.00 -7.48 -9.40
CA ALA A 297 6.08 -8.05 -10.37
C ALA A 297 6.41 -7.62 -11.81
N CYS A 298 6.89 -6.41 -12.02
CA CYS A 298 7.42 -5.94 -13.31
C CYS A 298 8.78 -6.57 -13.68
N GLY A 299 9.39 -7.34 -12.79
CA GLY A 299 10.69 -7.99 -12.99
C GLY A 299 11.88 -7.09 -12.69
N LEU A 300 11.73 -6.06 -11.85
CA LEU A 300 12.83 -5.23 -11.39
C LEU A 300 13.39 -5.78 -10.06
N PRO A 301 14.72 -5.82 -9.90
CA PRO A 301 15.32 -5.95 -8.59
C PRO A 301 15.07 -4.68 -7.77
N VAL A 302 15.09 -4.81 -6.45
CA VAL A 302 14.79 -3.72 -5.53
C VAL A 302 16.01 -3.42 -4.65
N LEU A 303 16.42 -2.15 -4.61
CA LEU A 303 17.29 -1.62 -3.57
C LEU A 303 16.41 -1.00 -2.49
N GLY A 304 16.45 -1.54 -1.28
CA GLY A 304 15.69 -1.04 -0.12
C GLY A 304 16.59 -0.69 1.04
N VAL A 305 16.13 0.22 1.91
CA VAL A 305 16.75 0.48 3.21
C VAL A 305 16.09 -0.42 4.25
N GLY A 306 16.91 -1.08 5.06
CA GLY A 306 16.44 -1.99 6.10
C GLY A 306 15.51 -1.30 7.09
N GLY A 307 14.38 -1.95 7.41
CA GLY A 307 13.36 -1.45 8.32
C GLY A 307 11.94 -1.61 7.77
N GLY A 308 10.98 -1.70 8.69
CA GLY A 308 9.58 -1.86 8.36
C GLY A 308 9.25 -3.09 7.49
N GLY A 309 8.06 -3.09 6.90
CA GLY A 309 7.58 -4.20 6.09
C GLY A 309 8.31 -4.40 4.76
N VAL A 310 9.00 -3.37 4.24
CA VAL A 310 9.79 -3.50 2.99
C VAL A 310 10.95 -4.45 3.15
N ALA A 311 11.61 -4.45 4.32
CA ALA A 311 12.74 -5.37 4.58
C ALA A 311 12.35 -6.85 4.52
N GLU A 312 11.07 -7.16 4.72
CA GLU A 312 10.56 -8.55 4.64
C GLU A 312 10.33 -9.02 3.19
N LEU A 313 10.17 -8.07 2.27
CA LEU A 313 9.91 -8.37 0.86
C LEU A 313 11.19 -8.65 0.07
N ILE A 314 12.32 -8.06 0.49
CA ILE A 314 13.59 -8.08 -0.23
C ILE A 314 14.55 -9.05 0.46
N ASP A 315 15.18 -9.91 -0.32
CA ASP A 315 16.26 -10.79 0.09
C ASP A 315 17.40 -10.74 -0.95
N SER A 316 18.53 -11.41 -0.67
CA SER A 316 19.70 -11.43 -1.55
C SER A 316 19.43 -12.01 -2.94
N ASP A 317 18.36 -12.78 -3.10
CA ASP A 317 17.95 -13.35 -4.38
C ASP A 317 17.10 -12.39 -5.23
N THR A 318 16.52 -11.38 -4.62
CA THR A 318 15.51 -10.49 -5.26
C THR A 318 15.93 -9.02 -5.30
N GLY A 319 17.01 -8.67 -4.57
CA GLY A 319 17.47 -7.29 -4.48
C GLY A 319 18.58 -7.10 -3.46
N LEU A 320 18.71 -5.89 -2.96
CA LEU A 320 19.70 -5.51 -1.97
C LEU A 320 19.05 -4.70 -0.84
N LEU A 321 19.30 -5.09 0.40
CA LEU A 321 18.97 -4.28 1.59
C LEU A 321 20.25 -3.62 2.11
N ILE A 322 20.18 -2.33 2.36
CA ILE A 322 21.25 -1.55 3.00
C ILE A 322 20.80 -1.07 4.37
N ASP A 323 21.73 -0.96 5.32
CA ASP A 323 21.42 -0.64 6.71
C ASP A 323 21.13 0.84 6.95
N SER A 324 21.63 1.71 6.07
CA SER A 324 21.51 3.16 6.22
C SER A 324 20.87 3.82 5.00
N GLY A 325 19.93 4.73 5.25
CA GLY A 325 19.35 5.60 4.22
C GLY A 325 20.17 6.88 3.95
N SER A 326 21.46 6.95 4.31
CA SER A 326 22.31 8.07 3.95
C SER A 326 22.60 8.12 2.45
N SER A 327 22.88 9.30 1.91
CA SER A 327 23.18 9.47 0.48
C SER A 327 24.36 8.61 0.04
N ALA A 328 25.40 8.49 0.89
CA ALA A 328 26.57 7.65 0.61
C ALA A 328 26.21 6.16 0.54
N ALA A 329 25.49 5.63 1.54
CA ALA A 329 25.06 4.24 1.55
C ALA A 329 24.11 3.90 0.38
N LEU A 330 23.22 4.83 0.01
CA LEU A 330 22.37 4.68 -1.17
C LEU A 330 23.19 4.66 -2.46
N ALA A 331 24.21 5.50 -2.58
CA ALA A 331 25.10 5.51 -3.74
C ALA A 331 25.88 4.18 -3.87
N GLU A 332 26.47 3.71 -2.78
CA GLU A 332 27.16 2.41 -2.72
C GLU A 332 26.22 1.26 -3.07
N GLY A 333 25.00 1.25 -2.48
CA GLY A 333 23.98 0.24 -2.77
C GLY A 333 23.52 0.24 -4.23
N ILE A 334 23.39 1.43 -4.85
CA ILE A 334 23.09 1.56 -6.28
C ILE A 334 24.22 0.97 -7.14
N GLN A 335 25.48 1.21 -6.81
CA GLN A 335 26.59 0.59 -7.54
C GLN A 335 26.57 -0.93 -7.37
N ALA A 336 26.48 -1.40 -6.13
CA ALA A 336 26.49 -2.83 -5.82
C ALA A 336 25.36 -3.62 -6.50
N ILE A 337 24.15 -3.08 -6.59
CA ILE A 337 23.05 -3.79 -7.26
C ILE A 337 23.24 -3.86 -8.78
N PHE A 338 23.93 -2.89 -9.39
CA PHE A 338 24.30 -2.92 -10.82
C PHE A 338 25.53 -3.75 -11.12
N ASP A 339 26.35 -4.08 -10.14
CA ASP A 339 27.46 -5.03 -10.29
C ASP A 339 26.96 -6.49 -10.23
N ALA A 340 25.76 -6.71 -9.70
CA ALA A 340 25.06 -7.98 -9.79
C ALA A 340 24.29 -8.10 -11.11
N ASP A 341 23.83 -9.32 -11.42
CA ASP A 341 22.94 -9.53 -12.57
C ASP A 341 21.51 -9.07 -12.24
N VAL A 342 21.23 -7.81 -12.56
CA VAL A 342 19.90 -7.19 -12.33
C VAL A 342 18.75 -7.95 -13.01
N ARG A 343 19.02 -8.70 -14.09
CA ARG A 343 17.96 -9.48 -14.77
C ARG A 343 17.63 -10.73 -13.98
N VAL A 344 18.63 -11.43 -13.47
CA VAL A 344 18.43 -12.61 -12.64
C VAL A 344 17.72 -12.25 -11.34
N LEU A 345 18.18 -11.20 -10.64
CA LEU A 345 17.51 -10.69 -9.42
C LEU A 345 16.05 -10.31 -9.70
N GLY A 346 15.79 -9.58 -10.77
CA GLY A 346 14.44 -9.19 -11.16
C GLY A 346 13.53 -10.38 -11.49
N GLN A 347 14.04 -11.40 -12.19
CA GLN A 347 13.29 -12.63 -12.48
C GLN A 347 12.93 -13.39 -11.23
N ARG A 348 13.87 -13.56 -10.28
CA ARG A 348 13.62 -14.21 -8.98
C ARG A 348 12.62 -13.40 -8.14
N GLY A 349 12.76 -12.07 -8.14
CA GLY A 349 11.80 -11.18 -7.49
C GLY A 349 10.37 -11.38 -8.03
N ARG A 350 10.21 -11.47 -9.35
CA ARG A 350 8.92 -11.77 -9.97
C ARG A 350 8.40 -13.15 -9.60
N GLN A 351 9.24 -14.19 -9.61
CA GLN A 351 8.84 -15.55 -9.22
C GLN A 351 8.31 -15.56 -7.79
N LYS A 352 9.03 -14.94 -6.85
CA LYS A 352 8.62 -14.80 -5.45
C LYS A 352 7.25 -14.10 -5.34
N VAL A 353 7.06 -13.00 -6.06
CA VAL A 353 5.80 -12.24 -6.01
C VAL A 353 4.63 -13.02 -6.60
N VAL A 354 4.80 -13.67 -7.73
CA VAL A 354 3.75 -14.47 -8.38
C VAL A 354 3.34 -15.66 -7.53
N SER A 355 4.29 -16.35 -6.90
CA SER A 355 4.01 -17.53 -6.07
C SER A 355 3.41 -17.19 -4.70
N THR A 356 3.75 -16.02 -4.12
CA THR A 356 3.45 -15.70 -2.72
C THR A 356 2.46 -14.54 -2.56
N TYR A 357 2.63 -13.48 -3.37
CA TYR A 357 1.94 -12.20 -3.16
C TYR A 357 0.91 -11.83 -4.24
N ALA A 358 0.64 -12.70 -5.22
CA ALA A 358 -0.48 -12.47 -6.13
C ALA A 358 -1.81 -12.39 -5.35
N TRP A 359 -2.74 -11.51 -5.74
CA TRP A 359 -4.04 -11.41 -5.05
C TRP A 359 -4.76 -12.74 -4.93
N ASP A 360 -4.65 -13.61 -5.93
CA ASP A 360 -5.24 -14.96 -5.89
C ASP A 360 -4.59 -15.89 -4.81
N LYS A 361 -3.42 -15.54 -4.27
CA LYS A 361 -2.77 -16.24 -3.16
C LYS A 361 -3.09 -15.58 -1.81
N ILE A 362 -3.22 -14.27 -1.80
CA ILE A 362 -3.45 -13.47 -0.59
C ILE A 362 -4.92 -13.47 -0.14
N MET A 363 -5.87 -13.32 -1.06
CA MET A 363 -7.28 -13.25 -0.70
C MET A 363 -7.84 -14.51 -0.02
N PRO A 364 -7.46 -15.74 -0.42
CA PRO A 364 -7.86 -16.93 0.33
C PRO A 364 -7.35 -16.95 1.78
N GLN A 365 -6.15 -16.35 2.05
CA GLN A 365 -5.65 -16.23 3.43
C GLN A 365 -6.50 -15.27 4.25
N LEU A 366 -6.87 -14.13 3.65
CA LEU A 366 -7.78 -13.17 4.28
C LEU A 366 -9.15 -13.80 4.58
N MET A 367 -9.70 -14.59 3.65
CA MET A 367 -10.97 -15.30 3.85
C MET A 367 -10.90 -16.27 5.02
N ARG A 368 -9.80 -17.00 5.21
CA ARG A 368 -9.61 -17.87 6.39
C ARG A 368 -9.65 -17.09 7.72
N HIS A 369 -9.12 -15.86 7.76
CA HIS A 369 -9.26 -15.02 8.96
C HIS A 369 -10.73 -14.70 9.26
N TYR A 370 -11.53 -14.40 8.22
CA TYR A 370 -12.95 -14.11 8.40
C TYR A 370 -13.74 -15.37 8.82
N GLU A 371 -13.43 -16.53 8.22
CA GLU A 371 -14.02 -17.82 8.58
C GLU A 371 -13.75 -18.17 10.04
N ASN A 372 -12.50 -18.03 10.48
CA ASN A 372 -12.11 -18.28 11.87
C ASN A 372 -12.81 -17.33 12.85
N LEU A 373 -13.06 -16.08 12.43
CA LEU A 373 -13.72 -15.08 13.26
C LEU A 373 -15.24 -15.32 13.37
N LEU A 374 -15.88 -15.71 12.26
CA LEU A 374 -17.33 -15.89 12.18
C LEU A 374 -17.82 -17.31 12.56
N GLY A 375 -16.88 -18.26 12.68
CA GLY A 375 -17.18 -19.65 13.00
C GLY A 375 -17.70 -20.47 11.80
N SER A 376 -17.95 -21.77 12.03
CA SER A 376 -18.29 -22.76 10.99
C SER A 376 -19.63 -22.52 10.28
N GLY A 377 -20.44 -21.59 10.73
CA GLY A 377 -21.68 -21.16 10.04
C GLY A 377 -21.42 -20.27 8.81
N TRP A 378 -20.20 -19.85 8.61
CA TRP A 378 -19.77 -19.06 7.46
C TRP A 378 -19.19 -19.97 6.37
N ALA A 379 -20.00 -20.88 5.86
CA ALA A 379 -19.61 -21.69 4.72
C ALA A 379 -19.56 -20.81 3.46
N MET A 380 -18.39 -20.74 2.84
CA MET A 380 -18.27 -20.24 1.45
C MET A 380 -19.24 -21.07 0.58
N PRO A 381 -20.28 -20.48 -0.03
CA PRO A 381 -21.14 -21.25 -0.90
C PRO A 381 -20.38 -21.61 -2.19
N GLY A 382 -19.97 -22.86 -2.28
CA GLY A 382 -19.58 -23.52 -3.52
C GLY A 382 -18.22 -23.14 -4.13
N GLU A 383 -17.35 -24.16 -4.22
CA GLU A 383 -16.17 -24.24 -5.10
C GLU A 383 -14.90 -23.46 -4.73
N MET A 384 -14.32 -23.70 -3.54
CA MET A 384 -12.86 -23.80 -3.48
C MET A 384 -12.35 -25.25 -3.64
N ALA A 385 -13.20 -26.14 -4.16
CA ALA A 385 -12.93 -27.60 -4.18
C ALA A 385 -12.03 -28.07 -5.34
N THR A 386 -11.59 -27.21 -6.25
CA THR A 386 -10.74 -27.66 -7.38
C THR A 386 -9.63 -26.66 -7.73
N LEU A 387 -8.73 -26.43 -6.80
CA LEU A 387 -7.36 -26.02 -7.12
C LEU A 387 -6.42 -26.90 -6.26
N SER A 388 -6.43 -28.19 -6.54
CA SER A 388 -5.31 -29.10 -6.27
C SER A 388 -4.24 -28.92 -7.36
N PRO A 389 -2.99 -29.24 -7.06
CA PRO A 389 -1.76 -28.52 -7.38
C PRO A 389 -1.42 -28.37 -8.83
#